data_c45d1638eda87c7e7ed80e3cb7cfc2cc
#
_entry.id   c45d1638eda87c7e7ed80e3cb7cfc2cc
#
_cell.length_a   1.000
_cell.length_b   1.000
_cell.length_c   1.000
_cell.angle_alpha   90.00
_cell.angle_beta   90.00
_cell.angle_gamma   90.00
#
_symmetry.space_group_name_H-M   'P 1'
#
loop_
_entity.id
_entity.type
_entity.pdbx_description
1 polymer ?
#
loop_
_entity_poly.entity_id
_entity_poly.type
_entity_poly.pdbx_seq_one_letter_code
_entity_poly.pdbx_strand_id
1 'polypeptide(L)'
;MGSQWYSGYSIQSLNPTCPSSSSSSVIFTLLKPQIHRRRIITCCNSRRRRRMASVAAMNAVSSSSVEVGIQNQQELKKGIADLYDESSGIWEDIWGDHMHHGYYEPKSSVELSDHRAAQIRMIEQALSFAAISDEYLNLQAYCICVEDPAKKPTSIVDVGCGIGGSSRYLAKKYGATAKGITLSPVQAERAQALADAQGLGDKVSFQVADALNQPFPDGQFDLVWSMESGEHMPNKEKFVGELARVAAPGGTIILVTWCHRDLSPSEESLTPEEKELLNKICKAFYLPAWCSTADYVNLLQSNSLQDIKAEDWSENVAPFWPAVIKSALTWKGFTSVLRSGWKTIKAALAMPLMIEGYKKGLIKFAIITCRKPE
;
A
#
# COMPACT_ATOMS: atom_id res chain seq x y z
N MET A 1 17.67 28.01 56.06
CA MET A 1 16.59 28.95 56.23
C MET A 1 15.60 28.64 55.16
N GLY A 2 14.59 27.91 55.38
CA GLY A 2 13.28 28.11 55.98
C GLY A 2 12.34 28.40 54.83
N SER A 3 11.21 27.90 54.62
CA SER A 3 10.21 27.08 55.26
C SER A 3 9.13 26.69 54.22
N GLN A 4 8.72 25.45 54.23
CA GLN A 4 7.37 24.88 54.24
C GLN A 4 6.16 25.80 53.96
N TRP A 5 5.21 25.32 53.13
CA TRP A 5 3.78 25.20 53.47
C TRP A 5 3.12 24.06 52.68
N TYR A 6 2.51 23.12 53.39
CA TYR A 6 1.56 22.10 52.99
C TYR A 6 0.16 22.71 52.83
N SER A 7 -0.63 22.25 51.87
CA SER A 7 -2.09 22.26 51.96
C SER A 7 -2.66 21.09 51.20
N GLY A 8 -3.29 20.17 51.91
CA GLY A 8 -3.95 18.98 51.41
C GLY A 8 -5.38 19.29 50.96
N TYR A 9 -5.86 18.54 49.97
CA TYR A 9 -7.27 18.38 49.69
C TYR A 9 -7.65 16.90 49.66
N SER A 10 -8.61 16.59 50.54
CA SER A 10 -9.28 15.32 50.76
C SER A 10 -10.24 15.01 49.59
N ILE A 11 -10.16 13.82 49.01
CA ILE A 11 -11.14 13.35 48.01
C ILE A 11 -12.09 12.40 48.73
N GLN A 12 -13.35 12.80 48.85
CA GLN A 12 -14.47 11.96 49.29
C GLN A 12 -14.92 11.04 48.14
N SER A 13 -15.00 9.77 48.44
CA SER A 13 -15.57 8.73 47.60
C SER A 13 -17.11 8.81 47.58
N LEU A 14 -17.70 8.89 46.39
CA LEU A 14 -19.14 8.65 46.18
C LEU A 14 -19.32 7.44 45.28
N ASN A 15 -19.89 6.38 45.86
CA ASN A 15 -20.46 5.25 45.13
C ASN A 15 -21.83 5.62 44.55
N PRO A 16 -22.19 5.25 43.35
CA PRO A 16 -23.57 5.10 42.95
C PRO A 16 -23.95 3.63 42.75
N THR A 17 -24.97 3.25 43.50
CA THR A 17 -25.74 2.00 43.44
C THR A 17 -26.54 1.90 42.17
N CYS A 18 -26.53 0.71 41.55
CA CYS A 18 -27.43 0.32 40.45
C CYS A 18 -28.86 0.02 40.98
N PRO A 19 -29.89 0.38 40.25
CA PRO A 19 -31.20 -0.22 40.43
C PRO A 19 -31.46 -1.32 39.35
N SER A 20 -31.95 -2.45 39.88
CA SER A 20 -32.52 -3.57 39.14
C SER A 20 -33.82 -3.19 38.41
N SER A 21 -33.98 -3.59 37.16
CA SER A 21 -35.28 -3.57 36.45
C SER A 21 -35.59 -4.91 35.81
N SER A 22 -36.69 -5.36 36.20
CA SER A 22 -37.65 -6.43 35.85
C SER A 22 -37.75 -6.81 34.38
N SER A 23 -37.86 -8.13 34.21
CA SER A 23 -38.27 -8.89 33.04
C SER A 23 -39.67 -8.49 32.52
N SER A 24 -39.81 -8.39 31.22
CA SER A 24 -41.13 -8.53 30.54
C SER A 24 -40.96 -9.39 29.30
N SER A 25 -41.56 -10.60 29.41
CA SER A 25 -41.66 -11.58 28.35
C SER A 25 -42.69 -11.13 27.33
N VAL A 26 -42.34 -11.08 26.06
CA VAL A 26 -43.29 -10.94 24.94
C VAL A 26 -43.27 -12.24 24.13
N ILE A 27 -44.40 -12.93 24.17
CA ILE A 27 -44.70 -14.14 23.41
C ILE A 27 -45.02 -13.72 21.98
N PHE A 28 -44.24 -14.20 21.00
CA PHE A 28 -44.60 -14.10 19.58
C PHE A 28 -45.07 -15.48 19.06
N THR A 29 -46.32 -15.48 18.65
CA THR A 29 -47.04 -16.61 18.08
C THR A 29 -46.55 -16.88 16.65
N LEU A 30 -46.14 -18.11 16.39
CA LEU A 30 -45.74 -18.62 15.07
C LEU A 30 -47.00 -18.83 14.18
N LEU A 31 -47.09 -18.09 13.09
CA LEU A 31 -48.01 -18.39 11.97
C LEU A 31 -47.22 -19.03 10.82
N LYS A 32 -47.59 -20.27 10.48
CA LYS A 32 -47.11 -21.01 9.31
C LYS A 32 -47.71 -20.43 8.03
N PRO A 33 -46.97 -20.22 6.95
CA PRO A 33 -47.57 -20.01 5.62
C PRO A 33 -47.78 -21.35 4.88
N GLN A 34 -48.96 -21.47 4.31
CA GLN A 34 -49.39 -22.61 3.46
C GLN A 34 -48.65 -22.58 2.10
N ILE A 35 -48.24 -23.77 1.68
CA ILE A 35 -47.61 -24.03 0.39
C ILE A 35 -48.69 -24.16 -0.69
N HIS A 36 -48.74 -23.20 -1.62
CA HIS A 36 -49.51 -23.34 -2.88
C HIS A 36 -48.60 -23.88 -3.98
N ARG A 37 -48.83 -25.13 -4.38
CA ARG A 37 -48.27 -25.72 -5.60
C ARG A 37 -48.85 -25.03 -6.83
N ARG A 38 -48.01 -24.32 -7.60
CA ARG A 38 -48.31 -23.96 -8.99
C ARG A 38 -47.36 -24.67 -9.95
N ARG A 39 -47.96 -25.24 -10.98
CA ARG A 39 -47.38 -26.05 -12.05
C ARG A 39 -46.25 -25.28 -12.78
N ILE A 40 -45.09 -25.96 -12.96
CA ILE A 40 -44.02 -25.54 -13.82
C ILE A 40 -44.39 -25.88 -15.26
N ILE A 41 -44.57 -24.85 -16.08
CA ILE A 41 -44.64 -25.01 -17.54
C ILE A 41 -43.19 -24.89 -18.06
N THR A 42 -42.77 -26.02 -18.64
CA THR A 42 -41.48 -26.16 -19.34
C THR A 42 -41.49 -25.28 -20.59
N CYS A 43 -40.71 -24.21 -20.61
CA CYS A 43 -40.40 -23.48 -21.83
C CYS A 43 -38.89 -23.54 -22.11
N CYS A 44 -38.64 -24.04 -23.27
CA CYS A 44 -37.52 -24.76 -23.81
C CYS A 44 -36.34 -23.88 -24.27
N ASN A 45 -35.12 -24.30 -23.98
CA ASN A 45 -33.99 -24.55 -24.89
C ASN A 45 -33.68 -23.59 -26.09
N SER A 46 -33.59 -22.30 -25.94
CA SER A 46 -32.90 -21.51 -26.97
C SER A 46 -31.82 -20.52 -26.47
N ARG A 47 -31.76 -20.28 -25.14
CA ARG A 47 -30.78 -19.37 -24.56
C ARG A 47 -29.45 -20.01 -24.12
N ARG A 48 -29.39 -21.35 -24.06
CA ARG A 48 -28.17 -22.07 -23.63
C ARG A 48 -27.08 -22.16 -24.72
N ARG A 49 -27.48 -22.15 -26.02
CA ARG A 49 -26.50 -22.22 -27.13
C ARG A 49 -25.80 -20.89 -27.43
N ARG A 50 -26.38 -19.72 -27.10
CA ARG A 50 -25.71 -18.42 -27.28
C ARG A 50 -24.70 -18.07 -26.19
N ARG A 51 -24.86 -18.60 -24.97
CA ARG A 51 -23.86 -18.38 -23.88
C ARG A 51 -22.60 -19.23 -24.02
N MET A 52 -22.68 -20.43 -24.63
CA MET A 52 -21.48 -21.26 -24.84
C MET A 52 -20.63 -20.77 -26.02
N ALA A 53 -21.21 -20.11 -27.02
CA ALA A 53 -20.46 -19.52 -28.12
C ALA A 53 -19.69 -18.25 -27.70
N SER A 54 -20.20 -17.49 -26.71
CA SER A 54 -19.53 -16.29 -26.19
C SER A 54 -18.32 -16.62 -25.29
N VAL A 55 -18.41 -17.71 -24.52
CA VAL A 55 -17.29 -18.16 -23.66
C VAL A 55 -16.16 -18.80 -24.50
N ALA A 56 -16.51 -19.51 -25.59
CA ALA A 56 -15.49 -20.08 -26.49
C ALA A 56 -14.77 -19.01 -27.32
N ALA A 57 -15.45 -17.90 -27.68
CA ALA A 57 -14.81 -16.77 -28.37
C ALA A 57 -13.92 -15.93 -27.45
N MET A 58 -14.23 -15.84 -26.16
CA MET A 58 -13.36 -15.19 -25.15
C MET A 58 -12.08 -16.01 -24.87
N ASN A 59 -12.16 -17.34 -24.91
CA ASN A 59 -11.00 -18.21 -24.69
C ASN A 59 -10.07 -18.34 -25.90
N ALA A 60 -10.53 -18.05 -27.13
CA ALA A 60 -9.68 -18.10 -28.32
C ALA A 60 -8.88 -16.82 -28.58
N VAL A 61 -9.27 -15.68 -27.97
CA VAL A 61 -8.50 -14.42 -28.01
C VAL A 61 -7.41 -14.41 -26.91
N SER A 62 -7.52 -15.31 -25.92
CA SER A 62 -6.61 -15.35 -24.77
C SER A 62 -5.28 -16.08 -25.03
N SER A 63 -5.19 -16.98 -26.02
CA SER A 63 -3.99 -17.81 -26.19
C SER A 63 -2.85 -17.15 -26.98
N SER A 64 -3.11 -16.25 -27.92
CA SER A 64 -2.06 -15.51 -28.63
C SER A 64 -1.57 -14.25 -27.87
N SER A 65 -2.38 -13.74 -26.94
CA SER A 65 -1.99 -12.64 -26.06
C SER A 65 -1.13 -13.10 -24.86
N VAL A 66 -1.21 -14.38 -24.48
CA VAL A 66 -0.48 -14.93 -23.33
C VAL A 66 1.02 -15.11 -23.61
N GLU A 67 1.44 -15.57 -24.79
CA GLU A 67 2.86 -15.75 -25.11
C GLU A 67 3.62 -14.42 -25.30
N VAL A 68 3.00 -13.44 -25.96
CA VAL A 68 3.56 -12.07 -26.08
C VAL A 68 3.60 -11.39 -24.70
N GLY A 69 2.63 -11.72 -23.81
CA GLY A 69 2.57 -11.23 -22.43
C GLY A 69 3.69 -11.76 -21.54
N ILE A 70 4.11 -13.02 -21.71
CA ILE A 70 5.14 -13.66 -20.85
C ILE A 70 6.54 -13.13 -21.17
N GLN A 71 6.91 -13.00 -22.42
CA GLN A 71 8.19 -12.39 -22.82
C GLN A 71 8.29 -10.92 -22.37
N ASN A 72 7.20 -10.17 -22.52
CA ASN A 72 7.13 -8.78 -22.07
C ASN A 72 7.21 -8.63 -20.54
N GLN A 73 6.72 -9.60 -19.77
CA GLN A 73 6.83 -9.60 -18.29
C GLN A 73 8.25 -9.84 -17.80
N GLN A 74 9.02 -10.73 -18.43
CA GLN A 74 10.42 -10.97 -18.08
C GLN A 74 11.30 -9.76 -18.41
N GLU A 75 11.08 -9.14 -19.57
CA GLU A 75 11.78 -7.91 -19.94
C GLU A 75 11.42 -6.74 -18.99
N LEU A 76 10.16 -6.65 -18.58
CA LEU A 76 9.72 -5.65 -17.61
C LEU A 76 10.38 -5.85 -16.26
N LYS A 77 10.35 -7.07 -15.70
CA LYS A 77 11.02 -7.39 -14.42
C LYS A 77 12.52 -7.09 -14.46
N LYS A 78 13.17 -7.47 -15.57
CA LYS A 78 14.59 -7.16 -15.78
C LYS A 78 14.81 -5.65 -15.86
N GLY A 79 13.96 -4.91 -16.58
CA GLY A 79 14.05 -3.46 -16.69
C GLY A 79 13.90 -2.75 -15.34
N ILE A 80 12.98 -3.22 -14.49
CA ILE A 80 12.79 -2.73 -13.13
C ILE A 80 14.03 -3.02 -12.28
N ALA A 81 14.48 -4.28 -12.23
CA ALA A 81 15.66 -4.67 -11.45
C ALA A 81 16.90 -3.85 -11.89
N ASP A 82 17.20 -3.78 -13.17
CA ASP A 82 18.33 -3.02 -13.71
C ASP A 82 18.24 -1.51 -13.38
N LEU A 83 17.03 -0.91 -13.39
CA LEU A 83 16.85 0.50 -13.02
C LEU A 83 17.24 0.73 -11.56
N TYR A 84 16.78 -0.15 -10.67
CA TYR A 84 17.08 -0.05 -9.24
C TYR A 84 18.52 -0.43 -8.92
N ASP A 85 19.11 -1.40 -9.63
CA ASP A 85 20.54 -1.73 -9.49
C ASP A 85 21.44 -0.54 -9.85
N GLU A 86 21.09 0.21 -10.94
CA GLU A 86 21.83 1.40 -11.34
C GLU A 86 21.61 2.61 -10.41
N SER A 87 20.41 2.74 -9.82
CA SER A 87 19.98 3.98 -9.17
C SER A 87 20.02 3.94 -7.64
N SER A 88 20.01 2.76 -7.01
CA SER A 88 19.86 2.64 -5.54
C SER A 88 20.92 3.38 -4.74
N GLY A 89 22.19 3.37 -5.18
CA GLY A 89 23.25 4.11 -4.51
C GLY A 89 23.04 5.63 -4.51
N ILE A 90 22.50 6.19 -5.60
CA ILE A 90 22.21 7.64 -5.71
C ILE A 90 21.03 8.01 -4.82
N TRP A 91 20.00 7.18 -4.82
CA TRP A 91 18.82 7.40 -3.98
C TRP A 91 19.17 7.34 -2.51
N GLU A 92 20.02 6.39 -2.10
CA GLU A 92 20.53 6.28 -0.74
C GLU A 92 21.33 7.55 -0.33
N ASP A 93 22.20 8.04 -1.20
CA ASP A 93 23.00 9.25 -0.95
C ASP A 93 22.14 10.51 -0.79
N ILE A 94 21.07 10.64 -1.57
CA ILE A 94 20.18 11.81 -1.59
C ILE A 94 19.09 11.69 -0.53
N TRP A 95 18.41 10.53 -0.45
CA TRP A 95 17.21 10.34 0.37
C TRP A 95 17.47 9.56 1.66
N GLY A 96 18.57 8.82 1.78
CA GLY A 96 18.94 8.05 2.96
C GLY A 96 18.33 6.65 2.95
N ASP A 97 17.85 6.21 4.11
CA ASP A 97 17.45 4.81 4.37
C ASP A 97 16.17 4.35 3.66
N HIS A 98 15.37 5.28 3.13
CA HIS A 98 14.06 5.00 2.53
C HIS A 98 14.04 5.39 1.05
N MET A 99 13.41 4.56 0.23
CA MET A 99 13.31 4.78 -1.22
C MET A 99 11.92 5.24 -1.67
N HIS A 100 10.99 5.41 -0.74
CA HIS A 100 9.65 5.91 -0.98
C HIS A 100 9.54 7.42 -0.78
N HIS A 101 8.45 8.02 -1.28
CA HIS A 101 8.15 9.43 -1.09
C HIS A 101 7.90 9.78 0.39
N GLY A 102 8.06 11.06 0.70
CA GLY A 102 7.70 11.61 2.00
C GLY A 102 6.26 12.09 2.04
N TYR A 103 5.72 12.20 3.25
CA TYR A 103 4.46 12.87 3.53
C TYR A 103 4.74 14.32 3.93
N TYR A 104 4.23 15.26 3.16
CA TYR A 104 4.42 16.69 3.33
C TYR A 104 3.07 17.36 3.66
N GLU A 105 3.12 18.36 4.54
CA GLU A 105 1.94 19.18 4.77
C GLU A 105 1.58 19.95 3.50
N PRO A 106 0.31 19.97 3.09
CA PRO A 106 -0.12 20.68 1.89
C PRO A 106 0.31 22.15 1.93
N LYS A 107 0.86 22.64 0.81
CA LYS A 107 1.32 24.02 0.65
C LYS A 107 2.55 24.42 1.49
N SER A 108 3.20 23.50 2.18
CA SER A 108 4.48 23.78 2.84
C SER A 108 5.60 24.00 1.82
N SER A 109 6.56 24.87 2.16
CA SER A 109 7.81 24.95 1.40
C SER A 109 8.68 23.75 1.79
N VAL A 110 8.88 22.83 0.84
CA VAL A 110 9.69 21.64 1.06
C VAL A 110 11.15 21.98 0.82
N GLU A 111 11.97 21.80 1.84
CA GLU A 111 13.43 21.82 1.70
C GLU A 111 13.96 20.39 1.60
N LEU A 112 15.10 20.23 0.92
CA LEU A 112 15.77 18.93 0.76
C LEU A 112 16.14 18.27 2.08
N SER A 113 16.45 19.05 3.10
CA SER A 113 16.75 18.59 4.45
C SER A 113 15.59 17.86 5.10
N ASP A 114 14.36 18.11 4.65
CA ASP A 114 13.14 17.56 5.24
C ASP A 114 12.73 16.18 4.67
N HIS A 115 13.39 15.71 3.59
CA HIS A 115 12.97 14.48 2.94
C HIS A 115 13.00 13.25 3.86
N ARG A 116 14.08 13.09 4.64
CA ARG A 116 14.19 11.93 5.57
C ARG A 116 13.12 11.97 6.65
N ALA A 117 12.84 13.14 7.20
CA ALA A 117 11.76 13.31 8.18
C ALA A 117 10.39 13.08 7.54
N ALA A 118 10.18 13.55 6.30
CA ALA A 118 8.94 13.34 5.56
C ALA A 118 8.72 11.86 5.21
N GLN A 119 9.76 11.10 4.93
CA GLN A 119 9.68 9.65 4.70
C GLN A 119 9.27 8.90 5.98
N ILE A 120 9.82 9.27 7.13
CA ILE A 120 9.35 8.72 8.42
C ILE A 120 7.89 9.12 8.67
N ARG A 121 7.51 10.38 8.41
CA ARG A 121 6.10 10.81 8.51
C ARG A 121 5.17 9.97 7.62
N MET A 122 5.60 9.61 6.40
CA MET A 122 4.82 8.74 5.51
C MET A 122 4.53 7.38 6.16
N ILE A 123 5.53 6.75 6.78
CA ILE A 123 5.34 5.48 7.50
C ILE A 123 4.38 5.67 8.67
N GLU A 124 4.59 6.70 9.50
CA GLU A 124 3.76 6.96 10.68
C GLU A 124 2.31 7.29 10.31
N GLN A 125 2.08 8.06 9.25
CA GLN A 125 0.74 8.37 8.75
C GLN A 125 0.06 7.10 8.21
N ALA A 126 0.78 6.23 7.51
CA ALA A 126 0.22 4.97 7.01
C ALA A 126 -0.18 4.02 8.16
N LEU A 127 0.64 3.93 9.20
CA LEU A 127 0.32 3.16 10.41
C LEU A 127 -0.89 3.74 11.15
N SER A 128 -0.94 5.06 11.31
CA SER A 128 -2.08 5.78 11.93
C SER A 128 -3.37 5.57 11.14
N PHE A 129 -3.32 5.66 9.80
CA PHE A 129 -4.48 5.42 8.94
C PHE A 129 -5.01 3.99 9.06
N ALA A 130 -4.12 3.02 9.24
CA ALA A 130 -4.45 1.62 9.49
C ALA A 130 -4.90 1.34 10.94
N ALA A 131 -4.91 2.35 11.82
CA ALA A 131 -5.18 2.23 13.25
C ALA A 131 -4.28 1.22 13.98
N ILE A 132 -3.04 1.06 13.52
CA ILE A 132 -2.01 0.28 14.23
C ILE A 132 -1.45 1.18 15.33
N SER A 133 -1.86 0.96 16.58
CA SER A 133 -1.54 1.84 17.69
C SER A 133 -0.12 1.65 18.22
N ASP A 134 0.54 2.78 18.55
CA ASP A 134 1.55 2.84 19.62
C ASP A 134 0.85 3.03 20.95
N GLU A 135 1.16 2.22 21.95
CA GLU A 135 0.62 2.36 23.31
C GLU A 135 0.85 3.77 23.92
N TYR A 136 1.77 4.56 23.38
CA TYR A 136 2.14 5.89 23.88
C TYR A 136 1.30 7.05 23.34
N LEU A 137 0.58 6.91 22.22
CA LEU A 137 -0.22 7.99 21.64
C LEU A 137 -1.67 8.04 22.15
N ASN A 138 -2.13 7.02 22.87
CA ASN A 138 -3.51 6.91 23.35
C ASN A 138 -3.87 7.78 24.56
N LEU A 139 -2.94 8.57 25.12
CA LEU A 139 -3.21 9.39 26.31
C LEU A 139 -3.64 10.83 26.01
N GLN A 140 -3.63 11.30 24.78
CA GLN A 140 -3.98 12.70 24.43
C GLN A 140 -5.03 12.91 23.35
N ALA A 141 -5.53 11.89 22.67
CA ALA A 141 -6.58 12.04 21.68
C ALA A 141 -7.90 11.44 22.20
N TYR A 142 -8.79 12.31 22.60
CA TYR A 142 -10.25 12.16 22.73
C TYR A 142 -10.80 10.73 22.70
N CYS A 143 -11.52 10.41 23.76
CA CYS A 143 -12.41 9.25 23.92
C CYS A 143 -13.37 9.05 22.74
N ILE A 144 -12.88 8.55 21.62
CA ILE A 144 -13.70 7.88 20.61
C ILE A 144 -13.44 6.41 20.88
N CYS A 145 -14.47 5.69 21.29
CA CYS A 145 -14.46 4.24 21.41
C CYS A 145 -14.10 3.64 20.05
N VAL A 146 -12.82 3.44 19.79
CA VAL A 146 -12.35 2.60 18.69
C VAL A 146 -12.48 1.19 19.23
N GLU A 147 -13.53 0.50 18.81
CA GLU A 147 -13.65 -0.92 19.05
C GLU A 147 -12.47 -1.60 18.34
N ASP A 148 -11.58 -2.17 19.13
CA ASP A 148 -10.43 -3.00 18.75
C ASP A 148 -9.27 -2.28 18.01
N PRO A 149 -8.30 -1.68 18.71
CA PRO A 149 -7.08 -1.21 18.08
C PRO A 149 -6.36 -2.40 17.44
N ALA A 150 -5.93 -2.24 16.19
CA ALA A 150 -5.16 -3.27 15.51
C ALA A 150 -4.01 -3.73 16.40
N LYS A 151 -3.96 -5.03 16.67
CA LYS A 151 -2.97 -5.64 17.56
C LYS A 151 -1.57 -5.29 17.06
N LYS A 152 -0.67 -4.93 17.98
CA LYS A 152 0.74 -4.66 17.67
C LYS A 152 1.35 -5.81 16.85
N PRO A 153 1.88 -5.57 15.65
CA PRO A 153 2.41 -6.63 14.81
C PRO A 153 3.67 -7.25 15.42
N THR A 154 3.81 -8.56 15.29
CA THR A 154 4.98 -9.35 15.72
C THR A 154 5.74 -9.93 14.54
N SER A 155 5.05 -10.13 13.41
CA SER A 155 5.57 -10.66 12.16
C SER A 155 5.16 -9.77 10.98
N ILE A 156 6.14 -9.29 10.23
CA ILE A 156 5.95 -8.31 9.17
C ILE A 156 6.54 -8.84 7.87
N VAL A 157 5.83 -8.68 6.75
CA VAL A 157 6.43 -8.76 5.42
C VAL A 157 6.42 -7.40 4.75
N ASP A 158 7.56 -7.01 4.17
CA ASP A 158 7.74 -5.78 3.39
C ASP A 158 7.90 -6.15 1.92
N VAL A 159 6.82 -5.94 1.15
CA VAL A 159 6.71 -6.37 -0.25
C VAL A 159 7.15 -5.25 -1.17
N GLY A 160 8.33 -5.41 -1.78
CA GLY A 160 9.02 -4.35 -2.52
C GLY A 160 9.86 -3.48 -1.60
N CYS A 161 10.62 -4.13 -0.70
CA CYS A 161 11.31 -3.48 0.42
C CYS A 161 12.45 -2.51 0.03
N GLY A 162 12.86 -2.46 -1.24
CA GLY A 162 14.03 -1.68 -1.64
C GLY A 162 15.26 -2.03 -0.81
N ILE A 163 15.94 -1.04 -0.24
CA ILE A 163 17.08 -1.22 0.68
C ILE A 163 16.64 -1.44 2.13
N GLY A 164 15.39 -1.81 2.38
CA GLY A 164 14.89 -2.28 3.66
C GLY A 164 14.66 -1.21 4.73
N GLY A 165 14.49 0.06 4.36
CA GLY A 165 14.29 1.15 5.30
C GLY A 165 13.04 0.96 6.15
N SER A 166 11.88 0.69 5.54
CA SER A 166 10.62 0.43 6.22
C SER A 166 10.69 -0.83 7.08
N SER A 167 11.28 -1.91 6.56
CA SER A 167 11.47 -3.17 7.32
C SER A 167 12.23 -2.94 8.63
N ARG A 168 13.38 -2.23 8.56
CA ARG A 168 14.19 -1.90 9.74
C ARG A 168 13.46 -0.99 10.72
N TYR A 169 12.77 0.02 10.20
CA TYR A 169 12.00 0.95 11.00
C TYR A 169 10.88 0.25 11.78
N LEU A 170 10.06 -0.54 11.10
CA LEU A 170 8.94 -1.27 11.70
C LEU A 170 9.41 -2.33 12.71
N ALA A 171 10.47 -3.08 12.39
CA ALA A 171 11.06 -4.06 13.31
C ALA A 171 11.55 -3.40 14.60
N LYS A 172 12.23 -2.24 14.50
CA LYS A 172 12.69 -1.48 15.66
C LYS A 172 11.54 -0.90 16.46
N LYS A 173 10.53 -0.32 15.80
CA LYS A 173 9.38 0.32 16.43
C LYS A 173 8.56 -0.68 17.25
N TYR A 174 8.28 -1.84 16.68
CA TYR A 174 7.40 -2.84 17.29
C TYR A 174 8.15 -3.97 18.03
N GLY A 175 9.46 -4.07 17.88
CA GLY A 175 10.20 -5.23 18.34
C GLY A 175 9.92 -6.51 17.54
N ALA A 176 9.27 -6.35 16.37
CA ALA A 176 8.81 -7.41 15.48
C ALA A 176 9.94 -8.06 14.68
N THR A 177 9.66 -9.24 14.13
CA THR A 177 10.46 -9.79 13.02
C THR A 177 9.93 -9.26 11.69
N ALA A 178 10.83 -8.92 10.76
CA ALA A 178 10.44 -8.46 9.44
C ALA A 178 11.17 -9.22 8.33
N LYS A 179 10.45 -9.56 7.27
CA LYS A 179 11.00 -10.16 6.05
C LYS A 179 10.74 -9.25 4.88
N GLY A 180 11.81 -8.77 4.23
CA GLY A 180 11.71 -7.95 3.03
C GLY A 180 11.93 -8.76 1.77
N ILE A 181 11.16 -8.47 0.71
CA ILE A 181 11.37 -9.01 -0.63
C ILE A 181 11.53 -7.90 -1.66
N THR A 182 12.46 -8.11 -2.58
CA THR A 182 12.70 -7.23 -3.74
C THR A 182 13.13 -8.06 -4.95
N LEU A 183 12.98 -7.50 -6.16
CA LEU A 183 13.49 -8.14 -7.39
C LEU A 183 14.99 -7.92 -7.61
N SER A 184 15.58 -6.90 -6.96
CA SER A 184 16.97 -6.50 -7.12
C SER A 184 17.88 -7.25 -6.13
N PRO A 185 18.83 -8.07 -6.59
CA PRO A 185 19.83 -8.68 -5.71
C PRO A 185 20.74 -7.65 -5.04
N VAL A 186 21.05 -6.55 -5.73
CA VAL A 186 21.84 -5.43 -5.18
C VAL A 186 21.12 -4.78 -3.99
N GLN A 187 19.81 -4.55 -4.12
CA GLN A 187 19.01 -4.02 -3.02
C GLN A 187 18.91 -4.99 -1.85
N ALA A 188 18.69 -6.28 -2.10
CA ALA A 188 18.58 -7.29 -1.04
C ALA A 188 19.88 -7.40 -0.23
N GLU A 189 21.04 -7.44 -0.91
CA GLU A 189 22.37 -7.46 -0.26
C GLU A 189 22.60 -6.17 0.54
N ARG A 190 22.29 -4.99 -0.05
CA ARG A 190 22.45 -3.71 0.63
C ARG A 190 21.53 -3.60 1.85
N ALA A 191 20.28 -4.04 1.74
CA ALA A 191 19.30 -4.04 2.83
C ALA A 191 19.78 -4.88 4.01
N GLN A 192 20.34 -6.07 3.73
CA GLN A 192 20.89 -6.94 4.78
C GLN A 192 22.10 -6.29 5.45
N ALA A 193 23.04 -5.75 4.69
CA ALA A 193 24.21 -5.06 5.24
C ALA A 193 23.82 -3.87 6.14
N LEU A 194 22.78 -3.12 5.76
CA LEU A 194 22.26 -2.01 6.59
C LEU A 194 21.56 -2.52 7.86
N ALA A 195 20.85 -3.65 7.80
CA ALA A 195 20.24 -4.24 8.98
C ALA A 195 21.30 -4.78 9.97
N ASP A 196 22.33 -5.44 9.47
CA ASP A 196 23.43 -5.95 10.28
C ASP A 196 24.20 -4.80 10.96
N ALA A 197 24.49 -3.73 10.21
CA ALA A 197 25.15 -2.52 10.73
C ALA A 197 24.33 -1.80 11.84
N GLN A 198 23.00 -1.97 11.82
CA GLN A 198 22.10 -1.42 12.84
C GLN A 198 21.81 -2.40 14.00
N GLY A 199 22.43 -3.59 14.01
CA GLY A 199 22.20 -4.62 15.01
C GLY A 199 20.82 -5.28 14.93
N LEU A 200 20.22 -5.30 13.73
CA LEU A 200 18.90 -5.86 13.46
C LEU A 200 18.94 -7.18 12.67
N GLY A 201 20.13 -7.70 12.37
CA GLY A 201 20.31 -8.89 11.53
C GLY A 201 19.57 -10.13 12.02
N ASP A 202 19.38 -10.28 13.34
CA ASP A 202 18.61 -11.38 13.93
C ASP A 202 17.08 -11.22 13.78
N LYS A 203 16.60 -10.01 13.51
CA LYS A 203 15.16 -9.68 13.44
C LYS A 203 14.69 -9.40 12.03
N VAL A 204 15.56 -8.92 11.16
CA VAL A 204 15.21 -8.47 9.82
C VAL A 204 16.02 -9.25 8.81
N SER A 205 15.35 -9.83 7.82
CA SER A 205 16.00 -10.57 6.73
C SER A 205 15.45 -10.15 5.37
N PHE A 206 16.30 -10.22 4.35
CA PHE A 206 15.96 -9.81 3.00
C PHE A 206 16.28 -10.91 1.99
N GLN A 207 15.44 -11.04 0.97
CA GLN A 207 15.65 -11.99 -0.10
C GLN A 207 15.14 -11.49 -1.46
N VAL A 208 15.76 -12.00 -2.51
CA VAL A 208 15.27 -11.75 -3.88
C VAL A 208 14.05 -12.63 -4.13
N ALA A 209 12.90 -12.01 -4.37
CA ALA A 209 11.67 -12.74 -4.66
C ALA A 209 10.69 -11.89 -5.47
N ASP A 210 9.80 -12.58 -6.19
CA ASP A 210 8.72 -11.97 -6.96
C ASP A 210 7.49 -11.76 -6.07
N ALA A 211 7.02 -10.52 -5.95
CA ALA A 211 5.81 -10.17 -5.20
C ALA A 211 4.54 -10.86 -5.73
N LEU A 212 4.57 -11.33 -7.00
CA LEU A 212 3.49 -12.11 -7.60
C LEU A 212 3.57 -13.61 -7.28
N ASN A 213 4.59 -14.05 -6.58
CA ASN A 213 4.78 -15.45 -6.16
C ASN A 213 5.70 -15.47 -4.94
N GLN A 214 5.17 -14.99 -3.81
CA GLN A 214 5.96 -14.82 -2.60
C GLN A 214 6.36 -16.16 -1.99
N PRO A 215 7.64 -16.32 -1.54
CA PRO A 215 8.16 -17.59 -1.03
C PRO A 215 7.77 -17.84 0.44
N PHE A 216 6.59 -17.43 0.84
CA PHE A 216 6.10 -17.53 2.21
C PHE A 216 4.86 -18.41 2.27
N PRO A 217 4.65 -19.16 3.37
CA PRO A 217 3.41 -19.87 3.60
C PRO A 217 2.22 -18.93 3.76
N ASP A 218 1.02 -19.48 3.60
CA ASP A 218 -0.23 -18.78 3.82
C ASP A 218 -0.36 -18.36 5.29
N GLY A 219 -0.91 -17.18 5.53
CA GLY A 219 -1.25 -16.74 6.87
C GLY A 219 -0.08 -16.49 7.82
N GLN A 220 1.07 -16.10 7.30
CA GLN A 220 2.30 -15.98 8.11
C GLN A 220 2.43 -14.64 8.83
N PHE A 221 1.89 -13.53 8.31
CA PHE A 221 2.25 -12.19 8.75
C PHE A 221 1.09 -11.40 9.35
N ASP A 222 1.30 -10.82 10.53
CA ASP A 222 0.33 -9.93 11.18
C ASP A 222 0.20 -8.60 10.45
N LEU A 223 1.30 -8.14 9.83
CA LEU A 223 1.35 -6.94 9.00
C LEU A 223 1.96 -7.26 7.63
N VAL A 224 1.18 -7.03 6.58
CA VAL A 224 1.64 -7.03 5.19
C VAL A 224 1.80 -5.59 4.75
N TRP A 225 3.05 -5.18 4.57
CA TRP A 225 3.43 -3.83 4.19
C TRP A 225 3.86 -3.78 2.74
N SER A 226 3.29 -2.88 1.96
CA SER A 226 3.69 -2.61 0.59
C SER A 226 3.65 -1.11 0.34
N MET A 227 4.81 -0.49 0.26
CA MET A 227 4.94 0.95 0.06
C MET A 227 5.65 1.23 -1.25
N GLU A 228 4.92 1.84 -2.20
CA GLU A 228 5.41 2.18 -3.54
C GLU A 228 6.01 0.98 -4.28
N SER A 229 5.27 -0.12 -4.27
CA SER A 229 5.62 -1.30 -5.04
C SER A 229 4.47 -1.80 -5.93
N GLY A 230 3.22 -1.49 -5.56
CA GLY A 230 2.02 -1.91 -6.29
C GLY A 230 1.98 -1.43 -7.74
N GLU A 231 2.47 -0.22 -8.03
CA GLU A 231 2.57 0.35 -9.37
C GLU A 231 3.44 -0.48 -10.33
N HIS A 232 4.43 -1.19 -9.80
CA HIS A 232 5.35 -2.05 -10.57
C HIS A 232 4.75 -3.40 -10.94
N MET A 233 3.59 -3.78 -10.40
CA MET A 233 3.02 -5.10 -10.58
C MET A 233 2.23 -5.18 -11.89
N PRO A 234 2.63 -6.02 -12.86
CA PRO A 234 1.92 -6.16 -14.12
C PRO A 234 0.57 -6.87 -13.97
N ASN A 235 0.40 -7.69 -12.95
CA ASN A 235 -0.86 -8.37 -12.63
C ASN A 235 -1.30 -7.96 -11.21
N LYS A 236 -2.19 -6.97 -11.14
CA LYS A 236 -2.70 -6.43 -9.88
C LYS A 236 -3.55 -7.43 -9.10
N GLU A 237 -4.33 -8.26 -9.81
CA GLU A 237 -5.15 -9.32 -9.19
C GLU A 237 -4.27 -10.34 -8.45
N LYS A 238 -3.25 -10.85 -9.13
CA LYS A 238 -2.31 -11.80 -8.53
C LYS A 238 -1.53 -11.16 -7.38
N PHE A 239 -1.14 -9.91 -7.51
CA PHE A 239 -0.46 -9.17 -6.45
C PHE A 239 -1.32 -9.05 -5.19
N VAL A 240 -2.56 -8.58 -5.31
CA VAL A 240 -3.50 -8.48 -4.19
C VAL A 240 -3.80 -9.85 -3.58
N GLY A 241 -3.96 -10.89 -4.42
CA GLY A 241 -4.12 -12.27 -3.97
C GLY A 241 -2.95 -12.77 -3.13
N GLU A 242 -1.71 -12.45 -3.50
CA GLU A 242 -0.51 -12.80 -2.73
C GLU A 242 -0.42 -12.02 -1.40
N LEU A 243 -0.77 -10.73 -1.40
CA LEU A 243 -0.85 -9.96 -0.14
C LEU A 243 -1.88 -10.59 0.82
N ALA A 244 -3.07 -10.94 0.31
CA ALA A 244 -4.12 -11.59 1.09
C ALA A 244 -3.72 -13.00 1.56
N ARG A 245 -3.01 -13.77 0.73
CA ARG A 245 -2.56 -15.12 1.06
C ARG A 245 -1.60 -15.14 2.24
N VAL A 246 -0.57 -14.28 2.20
CA VAL A 246 0.47 -14.27 3.24
C VAL A 246 0.06 -13.58 4.53
N ALA A 247 -0.99 -12.75 4.51
CA ALA A 247 -1.57 -12.14 5.71
C ALA A 247 -2.15 -13.22 6.63
N ALA A 248 -1.88 -13.15 7.93
CA ALA A 248 -2.47 -13.99 8.95
C ALA A 248 -3.98 -13.68 9.10
N PRO A 249 -4.80 -14.63 9.61
CA PRO A 249 -6.15 -14.30 10.07
C PRO A 249 -6.11 -13.10 11.03
N GLY A 250 -7.00 -12.12 10.87
CA GLY A 250 -6.99 -10.86 11.61
C GLY A 250 -5.85 -9.90 11.24
N GLY A 251 -4.92 -10.30 10.37
CA GLY A 251 -3.76 -9.49 9.97
C GLY A 251 -4.14 -8.28 9.13
N THR A 252 -3.34 -7.22 9.25
CA THR A 252 -3.53 -5.95 8.54
C THR A 252 -2.68 -5.90 7.28
N ILE A 253 -3.26 -5.40 6.19
CA ILE A 253 -2.56 -5.11 4.94
C ILE A 253 -2.56 -3.59 4.74
N ILE A 254 -1.37 -3.03 4.47
CA ILE A 254 -1.19 -1.62 4.11
C ILE A 254 -0.57 -1.58 2.72
N LEU A 255 -1.26 -0.94 1.79
CA LEU A 255 -0.83 -0.73 0.41
C LEU A 255 -0.79 0.77 0.13
N VAL A 256 0.41 1.30 -0.13
CA VAL A 256 0.62 2.66 -0.61
C VAL A 256 1.17 2.58 -2.02
N THR A 257 0.48 3.17 -2.99
CA THR A 257 0.84 2.98 -4.39
C THR A 257 0.34 4.11 -5.28
N TRP A 258 0.96 4.25 -6.42
CA TRP A 258 0.54 5.15 -7.47
C TRP A 258 -0.59 4.55 -8.28
N CYS A 259 -1.61 5.37 -8.55
CA CYS A 259 -2.78 5.04 -9.33
C CYS A 259 -3.02 6.10 -10.39
N HIS A 260 -3.86 5.80 -11.38
CA HIS A 260 -4.54 6.84 -12.11
C HIS A 260 -5.85 7.22 -11.40
N ARG A 261 -6.44 8.36 -11.77
CA ARG A 261 -7.73 8.80 -11.23
C ARG A 261 -8.81 7.73 -11.44
N ASP A 262 -9.76 7.68 -10.53
CA ASP A 262 -10.96 6.88 -10.73
C ASP A 262 -11.76 7.41 -11.93
N LEU A 263 -12.45 6.52 -12.62
CA LEU A 263 -13.37 6.86 -13.70
C LEU A 263 -14.70 7.33 -13.12
N SER A 264 -15.28 8.36 -13.71
CA SER A 264 -16.66 8.73 -13.37
C SER A 264 -17.64 7.65 -13.89
N PRO A 265 -18.87 7.57 -13.35
CA PRO A 265 -19.85 6.56 -13.78
C PRO A 265 -20.22 6.62 -15.27
N SER A 266 -19.95 7.73 -15.95
CA SER A 266 -20.21 7.92 -17.40
C SER A 266 -19.01 7.60 -18.28
N GLU A 267 -17.84 7.29 -17.69
CA GLU A 267 -16.61 6.99 -18.42
C GLU A 267 -16.35 5.49 -18.49
N GLU A 268 -16.08 4.97 -19.66
CA GLU A 268 -15.64 3.57 -19.84
C GLU A 268 -14.11 3.43 -19.71
N SER A 269 -13.37 4.50 -19.94
CA SER A 269 -11.90 4.52 -19.86
C SER A 269 -11.38 5.96 -19.78
N LEU A 270 -10.12 6.11 -19.39
CA LEU A 270 -9.38 7.37 -19.48
C LEU A 270 -9.41 7.93 -20.91
N THR A 271 -9.33 9.26 -21.04
CA THR A 271 -9.27 9.92 -22.35
C THR A 271 -8.00 9.53 -23.11
N PRO A 272 -7.96 9.71 -24.46
CA PRO A 272 -6.75 9.42 -25.25
C PRO A 272 -5.52 10.19 -24.78
N GLU A 273 -5.69 11.46 -24.37
CA GLU A 273 -4.61 12.33 -23.88
C GLU A 273 -4.07 11.85 -22.54
N GLU A 274 -4.96 11.41 -21.63
CA GLU A 274 -4.59 10.84 -20.34
C GLU A 274 -3.83 9.52 -20.51
N LYS A 275 -4.31 8.64 -21.40
CA LYS A 275 -3.63 7.39 -21.74
C LYS A 275 -2.24 7.64 -22.31
N GLU A 276 -2.10 8.63 -23.20
CA GLU A 276 -0.80 8.99 -23.77
C GLU A 276 0.17 9.49 -22.70
N LEU A 277 -0.28 10.38 -21.79
CA LEU A 277 0.56 10.88 -20.69
C LEU A 277 1.01 9.73 -19.77
N LEU A 278 0.09 8.85 -19.33
CA LEU A 278 0.44 7.69 -18.52
C LEU A 278 1.42 6.75 -19.25
N ASN A 279 1.23 6.50 -20.54
CA ASN A 279 2.15 5.67 -21.32
C ASN A 279 3.57 6.28 -21.37
N LYS A 280 3.69 7.60 -21.50
CA LYS A 280 4.99 8.29 -21.46
C LYS A 280 5.65 8.10 -20.09
N ILE A 281 4.90 8.27 -19.02
CA ILE A 281 5.37 8.07 -17.65
C ILE A 281 5.80 6.61 -17.44
N CYS A 282 4.93 5.65 -17.73
CA CYS A 282 5.24 4.23 -17.56
C CYS A 282 6.48 3.81 -18.33
N LYS A 283 6.64 4.26 -19.59
CA LYS A 283 7.84 3.98 -20.39
C LYS A 283 9.12 4.59 -19.82
N ALA A 284 9.01 5.77 -19.20
CA ALA A 284 10.17 6.46 -18.64
C ALA A 284 10.69 5.80 -17.36
N PHE A 285 9.77 5.30 -16.53
CA PHE A 285 10.06 4.68 -15.24
C PHE A 285 10.01 3.15 -15.25
N TYR A 286 9.94 2.52 -16.43
CA TYR A 286 9.82 1.05 -16.58
C TYR A 286 8.65 0.46 -15.79
N LEU A 287 7.49 1.13 -15.84
CA LEU A 287 6.28 0.72 -15.13
C LEU A 287 5.30 0.03 -16.09
N PRO A 288 4.56 -0.97 -15.61
CA PRO A 288 3.39 -1.51 -16.32
C PRO A 288 2.24 -0.50 -16.31
N ALA A 289 1.14 -0.85 -16.97
CA ALA A 289 -0.08 -0.06 -16.87
C ALA A 289 -0.56 0.05 -15.42
N TRP A 290 -0.96 1.26 -15.02
CA TRP A 290 -1.55 1.52 -13.71
C TRP A 290 -3.05 1.22 -13.73
N CYS A 291 -3.60 0.98 -12.56
CA CYS A 291 -5.03 0.93 -12.30
C CYS A 291 -5.45 2.09 -11.39
N SER A 292 -6.74 2.24 -11.17
CA SER A 292 -7.29 3.23 -10.24
C SER A 292 -7.28 2.74 -8.79
N THR A 293 -7.56 3.65 -7.84
CA THR A 293 -7.77 3.28 -6.43
C THR A 293 -9.00 2.39 -6.29
N ALA A 294 -10.07 2.68 -7.03
CA ALA A 294 -11.29 1.87 -7.04
C ALA A 294 -11.03 0.44 -7.53
N ASP A 295 -10.15 0.24 -8.52
CA ASP A 295 -9.78 -1.10 -8.98
C ASP A 295 -9.09 -1.91 -7.86
N TYR A 296 -8.16 -1.31 -7.11
CA TYR A 296 -7.55 -1.96 -5.96
C TYR A 296 -8.58 -2.32 -4.88
N VAL A 297 -9.51 -1.40 -4.56
CA VAL A 297 -10.58 -1.67 -3.59
C VAL A 297 -11.45 -2.85 -4.06
N ASN A 298 -11.82 -2.91 -5.33
CA ASN A 298 -12.57 -4.03 -5.90
C ASN A 298 -11.79 -5.36 -5.80
N LEU A 299 -10.49 -5.35 -6.06
CA LEU A 299 -9.63 -6.53 -5.93
C LEU A 299 -9.52 -7.00 -4.46
N LEU A 300 -9.42 -6.08 -3.51
CA LEU A 300 -9.40 -6.42 -2.08
C LEU A 300 -10.74 -7.03 -1.64
N GLN A 301 -11.87 -6.47 -2.08
CA GLN A 301 -13.20 -7.01 -1.83
C GLN A 301 -13.38 -8.41 -2.43
N SER A 302 -12.89 -8.64 -3.66
CA SER A 302 -12.97 -9.96 -4.32
C SER A 302 -12.14 -11.03 -3.61
N ASN A 303 -11.10 -10.62 -2.84
CA ASN A 303 -10.32 -11.50 -1.97
C ASN A 303 -10.92 -11.63 -0.55
N SER A 304 -12.17 -11.20 -0.34
CA SER A 304 -12.90 -11.29 0.93
C SER A 304 -12.23 -10.53 2.09
N LEU A 305 -11.40 -9.54 1.79
CA LEU A 305 -10.80 -8.68 2.81
C LEU A 305 -11.84 -7.69 3.37
N GLN A 306 -11.69 -7.33 4.63
CA GLN A 306 -12.64 -6.52 5.40
C GLN A 306 -12.00 -5.19 5.85
N ASP A 307 -12.81 -4.29 6.39
CA ASP A 307 -12.38 -2.99 6.93
C ASP A 307 -11.56 -2.17 5.93
N ILE A 308 -11.92 -2.28 4.64
CA ILE A 308 -11.20 -1.61 3.56
C ILE A 308 -11.41 -0.10 3.67
N LYS A 309 -10.31 0.63 3.82
CA LYS A 309 -10.25 2.10 3.78
C LYS A 309 -9.30 2.52 2.69
N ALA A 310 -9.63 3.58 1.96
CA ALA A 310 -8.77 4.16 0.95
C ALA A 310 -8.83 5.68 1.00
N GLU A 311 -7.69 6.34 0.78
CA GLU A 311 -7.58 7.80 0.75
C GLU A 311 -6.57 8.23 -0.33
N ASP A 312 -6.75 9.43 -0.88
CA ASP A 312 -5.86 10.03 -1.86
C ASP A 312 -4.91 11.03 -1.17
N TRP A 313 -3.63 10.68 -1.11
CA TRP A 313 -2.56 11.51 -0.54
C TRP A 313 -1.76 12.28 -1.59
N SER A 314 -2.31 12.48 -2.77
CA SER A 314 -1.63 13.18 -3.87
C SER A 314 -1.15 14.57 -3.49
N GLU A 315 -1.93 15.33 -2.73
CA GLU A 315 -1.56 16.68 -2.27
C GLU A 315 -0.40 16.64 -1.27
N ASN A 316 -0.29 15.57 -0.49
CA ASN A 316 0.78 15.37 0.49
C ASN A 316 2.10 14.90 -0.14
N VAL A 317 2.06 14.33 -1.35
CA VAL A 317 3.25 13.83 -2.06
C VAL A 317 3.70 14.79 -3.18
N ALA A 318 2.79 15.50 -3.80
CA ALA A 318 3.10 16.40 -4.93
C ALA A 318 4.24 17.41 -4.67
N PRO A 319 4.43 17.96 -3.45
CA PRO A 319 5.53 18.88 -3.17
C PRO A 319 6.94 18.28 -3.35
N PHE A 320 7.07 16.96 -3.31
CA PHE A 320 8.32 16.25 -3.51
C PHE A 320 8.97 16.54 -4.88
N TRP A 321 8.21 16.49 -5.97
CA TRP A 321 8.75 16.57 -7.33
C TRP A 321 9.46 17.86 -7.66
N PRO A 322 8.91 19.06 -7.36
CA PRO A 322 9.64 20.31 -7.53
C PRO A 322 10.91 20.40 -6.66
N ALA A 323 10.87 19.84 -5.45
CA ALA A 323 12.01 19.86 -4.54
C ALA A 323 13.18 18.99 -5.07
N VAL A 324 12.88 17.81 -5.59
CA VAL A 324 13.88 16.91 -6.21
C VAL A 324 14.51 17.57 -7.45
N ILE A 325 13.71 18.20 -8.31
CA ILE A 325 14.25 18.93 -9.48
C ILE A 325 15.22 20.04 -9.03
N LYS A 326 14.86 20.84 -8.00
CA LYS A 326 15.76 21.84 -7.44
C LYS A 326 17.07 21.22 -6.95
N SER A 327 17.02 20.05 -6.33
CA SER A 327 18.22 19.37 -5.84
C SER A 327 19.12 18.88 -6.95
N ALA A 328 18.54 18.35 -8.03
CA ALA A 328 19.29 17.92 -9.21
C ALA A 328 19.99 19.07 -9.93
N LEU A 329 19.50 20.30 -9.81
CA LEU A 329 20.11 21.52 -10.36
C LEU A 329 21.27 22.06 -9.51
N THR A 330 21.51 21.52 -8.32
CA THR A 330 22.71 21.85 -7.54
C THR A 330 23.94 21.20 -8.15
N TRP A 331 25.14 21.78 -7.94
CA TRP A 331 26.39 21.21 -8.45
C TRP A 331 26.60 19.75 -8.00
N LYS A 332 26.28 19.44 -6.74
CA LYS A 332 26.36 18.08 -6.20
C LYS A 332 25.34 17.15 -6.88
N GLY A 333 24.10 17.59 -7.05
CA GLY A 333 23.06 16.83 -7.72
C GLY A 333 23.39 16.57 -9.19
N PHE A 334 23.85 17.59 -9.91
CA PHE A 334 24.25 17.48 -11.30
C PHE A 334 25.39 16.47 -11.52
N THR A 335 26.42 16.51 -10.69
CA THR A 335 27.55 15.56 -10.78
C THR A 335 27.10 14.12 -10.41
N SER A 336 26.16 13.97 -9.50
CA SER A 336 25.58 12.67 -9.15
C SER A 336 24.75 12.08 -10.29
N VAL A 337 23.92 12.90 -10.93
CA VAL A 337 23.13 12.47 -12.12
C VAL A 337 24.05 12.08 -13.28
N LEU A 338 25.13 12.81 -13.53
CA LEU A 338 26.11 12.47 -14.60
C LEU A 338 26.87 11.16 -14.34
N ARG A 339 27.00 10.75 -13.07
CA ARG A 339 27.64 9.47 -12.69
C ARG A 339 26.65 8.30 -12.70
N SER A 340 25.35 8.58 -12.76
CA SER A 340 24.32 7.56 -12.83
C SER A 340 24.20 6.97 -14.24
N GLY A 341 23.69 5.76 -14.32
CA GLY A 341 23.44 5.09 -15.60
C GLY A 341 22.36 5.81 -16.43
N TRP A 342 22.30 5.47 -17.70
CA TRP A 342 21.38 6.10 -18.66
C TRP A 342 19.88 5.95 -18.27
N LYS A 343 19.51 4.86 -17.60
CA LYS A 343 18.14 4.65 -17.13
C LYS A 343 17.74 5.68 -16.08
N THR A 344 18.62 5.98 -15.14
CA THR A 344 18.41 7.02 -14.11
C THR A 344 18.28 8.41 -14.72
N ILE A 345 19.12 8.74 -15.70
CA ILE A 345 19.04 10.03 -16.43
C ILE A 345 17.70 10.15 -17.15
N LYS A 346 17.25 9.11 -17.82
CA LYS A 346 15.95 9.07 -18.50
C LYS A 346 14.78 9.28 -17.53
N ALA A 347 14.81 8.62 -16.35
CA ALA A 347 13.81 8.81 -15.31
C ALA A 347 13.83 10.25 -14.76
N ALA A 348 15.01 10.83 -14.54
CA ALA A 348 15.13 12.22 -14.08
C ALA A 348 14.53 13.22 -15.11
N LEU A 349 14.75 13.00 -16.40
CA LEU A 349 14.18 13.82 -17.47
C LEU A 349 12.64 13.66 -17.59
N ALA A 350 12.07 12.61 -17.04
CA ALA A 350 10.62 12.37 -17.06
C ALA A 350 9.88 12.98 -15.84
N MET A 351 10.59 13.48 -14.83
CA MET A 351 9.96 14.12 -13.66
C MET A 351 8.93 15.22 -13.98
N PRO A 352 9.12 16.07 -15.00
CA PRO A 352 8.09 17.04 -15.41
C PRO A 352 6.76 16.39 -15.81
N LEU A 353 6.78 15.18 -16.37
CA LEU A 353 5.56 14.43 -16.72
C LEU A 353 4.76 14.06 -15.46
N MET A 354 5.45 13.73 -14.36
CA MET A 354 4.79 13.47 -13.08
C MET A 354 4.10 14.73 -12.56
N ILE A 355 4.79 15.87 -12.60
CA ILE A 355 4.20 17.16 -12.20
C ILE A 355 2.98 17.50 -13.07
N GLU A 356 3.03 17.24 -14.39
CA GLU A 356 1.90 17.43 -15.29
C GLU A 356 0.73 16.51 -14.91
N GLY A 357 1.01 15.23 -14.65
CA GLY A 357 0.01 14.26 -14.24
C GLY A 357 -0.70 14.63 -12.95
N TYR A 358 0.02 15.12 -11.93
CA TYR A 358 -0.56 15.64 -10.70
C TYR A 358 -1.41 16.89 -10.94
N LYS A 359 -0.91 17.85 -11.70
CA LYS A 359 -1.64 19.10 -12.03
C LYS A 359 -2.95 18.83 -12.77
N LYS A 360 -2.99 17.78 -13.60
CA LYS A 360 -4.19 17.35 -14.31
C LYS A 360 -5.12 16.49 -13.45
N GLY A 361 -4.74 16.15 -12.23
CA GLY A 361 -5.48 15.23 -11.35
C GLY A 361 -5.52 13.79 -11.88
N LEU A 362 -4.69 13.48 -12.89
CA LEU A 362 -4.60 12.16 -13.50
C LEU A 362 -3.85 11.15 -12.62
N ILE A 363 -2.76 11.60 -11.99
CA ILE A 363 -1.98 10.77 -11.07
C ILE A 363 -2.56 10.92 -9.66
N LYS A 364 -2.72 9.77 -9.01
CA LYS A 364 -3.16 9.64 -7.63
C LYS A 364 -2.13 8.85 -6.84
N PHE A 365 -1.95 9.26 -5.59
CA PHE A 365 -1.13 8.54 -4.63
C PHE A 365 -2.05 8.00 -3.55
N ALA A 366 -2.36 6.71 -3.66
CA ALA A 366 -3.35 6.07 -2.82
C ALA A 366 -2.72 5.39 -1.61
N ILE A 367 -3.31 5.60 -0.43
CA ILE A 367 -3.18 4.73 0.72
C ILE A 367 -4.42 3.85 0.81
N ILE A 368 -4.23 2.55 0.95
CA ILE A 368 -5.31 1.59 1.11
C ILE A 368 -4.95 0.65 2.26
N THR A 369 -5.87 0.46 3.18
CA THR A 369 -5.70 -0.49 4.28
C THR A 369 -6.89 -1.43 4.36
N CYS A 370 -6.64 -2.66 4.79
CA CYS A 370 -7.69 -3.65 5.01
C CYS A 370 -7.22 -4.71 6.01
N ARG A 371 -8.14 -5.58 6.42
CA ARG A 371 -7.86 -6.70 7.33
C ARG A 371 -8.29 -8.02 6.69
N LYS A 372 -7.51 -9.06 6.93
CA LYS A 372 -7.93 -10.42 6.62
C LYS A 372 -8.91 -10.90 7.68
N PRO A 373 -10.04 -11.52 7.33
CA PRO A 373 -10.96 -12.14 8.31
C PRO A 373 -10.22 -13.13 9.23
N GLU A 374 -10.77 -13.30 10.46
CA GLU A 374 -10.28 -14.29 11.43
C GLU A 374 -10.39 -15.72 10.87
#